data_eac081bc5b83b1990c11a14672e62cd6
#
_entry.id   eac081bc5b83b1990c11a14672e62cd6
#
_cell.length_a   1.000
_cell.length_b   1.000
_cell.length_c   1.000
_cell.angle_alpha   90.00
_cell.angle_beta   90.00
_cell.angle_gamma   90.00
#
_symmetry.space_group_name_H-M   'P 1'
#
loop_
_entity.id
_entity.type
_entity.pdbx_description
1 polymer ?
#
loop_
_entity_poly.entity_id
_entity_poly.type
_entity_poly.pdbx_seq_one_letter_code
_entity_poly.pdbx_strand_id
1 'polypeptide(L)'
;MQDNMPSQAQEQICINVDKVFDWIVKEATFEFSPTGPIAFPGVTATTDLTGAVVTCNVVPRATNPIVILNRENRQFSIDGATVCLQNLTIQKNFTVTLVVTLPNGTKFTSNPITVSRCEQVTLCAPKGTDVEILFTDLDCFVCSTGTLTAGVGTITFTALTVTISVCQSIQSTFPVTVEFLATFCEPRAELPFACPGVVRPAQCPAVFPTVG
;
A
#
# COMPACT_ATOMS: atom_id res chain seq x y z
N MET A 1 12.29 47.40 24.19
CA MET A 1 12.80 47.63 22.82
C MET A 1 12.27 46.47 22.00
N GLN A 2 11.20 46.70 21.22
CA GLN A 2 10.73 45.72 20.24
C GLN A 2 11.60 45.91 19.01
N ASP A 3 12.48 44.96 18.75
CA ASP A 3 13.23 44.90 17.51
C ASP A 3 12.24 44.71 16.36
N ASN A 4 12.20 45.71 15.51
CA ASN A 4 11.47 45.73 14.25
C ASN A 4 12.15 44.71 13.34
N MET A 5 11.71 43.43 13.36
CA MET A 5 12.13 42.48 12.37
C MET A 5 11.68 42.98 11.00
N PRO A 6 12.56 43.12 10.02
CA PRO A 6 12.19 43.44 8.66
C PRO A 6 11.18 42.37 8.18
N SER A 7 10.01 42.82 7.70
CA SER A 7 9.05 41.90 7.09
C SER A 7 9.76 41.16 5.95
N GLN A 8 9.97 39.87 6.11
CA GLN A 8 10.55 39.05 5.02
C GLN A 8 9.64 39.22 3.80
N ALA A 9 10.22 39.67 2.71
CA ALA A 9 9.50 39.79 1.44
C ALA A 9 8.95 38.41 1.06
N GLN A 10 7.65 38.34 0.81
CA GLN A 10 7.03 37.16 0.26
C GLN A 10 7.47 36.99 -1.18
N GLU A 11 7.86 35.79 -1.55
CA GLU A 11 8.20 35.43 -2.91
C GLU A 11 7.15 34.49 -3.48
N GLN A 12 6.93 34.62 -4.79
CA GLN A 12 6.07 33.73 -5.53
C GLN A 12 6.88 32.48 -5.87
N ILE A 13 6.45 31.33 -5.36
CA ILE A 13 7.11 30.06 -5.60
C ILE A 13 6.18 29.08 -6.31
N CYS A 14 6.75 28.28 -7.22
CA CYS A 14 6.05 27.19 -7.87
C CYS A 14 6.57 25.88 -7.30
N ILE A 15 5.66 25.01 -6.91
CA ILE A 15 5.98 23.64 -6.50
C ILE A 15 5.20 22.63 -7.30
N ASN A 16 5.84 21.50 -7.58
CA ASN A 16 5.18 20.36 -8.18
C ASN A 16 4.59 19.50 -7.05
N VAL A 17 3.31 19.22 -7.15
CA VAL A 17 2.56 18.40 -6.18
C VAL A 17 1.60 17.47 -6.92
N ASP A 18 1.25 16.37 -6.30
CA ASP A 18 0.19 15.51 -6.79
C ASP A 18 -1.16 16.00 -6.28
N LYS A 19 -2.00 16.46 -7.20
CA LYS A 19 -3.40 16.78 -6.89
C LYS A 19 -4.18 15.48 -6.73
N VAL A 20 -4.77 15.30 -5.55
CA VAL A 20 -5.68 14.18 -5.27
C VAL A 20 -7.07 14.52 -5.82
N PHE A 21 -7.61 13.66 -6.70
CA PHE A 21 -8.97 13.76 -7.22
C PHE A 21 -9.96 13.00 -6.36
N ASP A 22 -9.52 11.85 -5.84
CA ASP A 22 -10.31 11.03 -4.94
C ASP A 22 -9.39 10.16 -4.08
N TRP A 23 -9.85 9.84 -2.88
CA TRP A 23 -9.11 9.03 -1.94
C TRP A 23 -10.07 8.27 -1.03
N ILE A 24 -9.94 6.95 -1.02
CA ILE A 24 -10.73 6.06 -0.19
C ILE A 24 -9.83 5.13 0.61
N VAL A 25 -10.28 4.80 1.82
CA VAL A 25 -9.71 3.72 2.64
C VAL A 25 -10.71 2.59 2.66
N LYS A 26 -10.25 1.39 2.38
CA LYS A 26 -11.12 0.21 2.28
C LYS A 26 -10.48 -0.99 2.95
N GLU A 27 -11.27 -1.70 3.73
CA GLU A 27 -10.96 -3.03 4.21
C GLU A 27 -11.59 -4.07 3.29
N ALA A 28 -10.87 -5.16 3.04
CA ALA A 28 -11.34 -6.31 2.30
C ALA A 28 -10.82 -7.59 2.95
N THR A 29 -11.72 -8.55 3.13
CA THR A 29 -11.38 -9.88 3.64
C THR A 29 -11.78 -10.93 2.62
N PHE A 30 -10.95 -11.93 2.42
CA PHE A 30 -11.25 -13.03 1.53
C PHE A 30 -10.57 -14.32 1.99
N GLU A 31 -11.14 -15.44 1.59
CA GLU A 31 -10.64 -16.76 1.89
C GLU A 31 -10.04 -17.40 0.65
N PHE A 32 -9.04 -18.26 0.87
CA PHE A 32 -8.58 -19.18 -0.14
C PHE A 32 -8.30 -20.54 0.49
N SER A 33 -8.52 -21.59 -0.31
CA SER A 33 -8.35 -22.97 0.10
C SER A 33 -7.47 -23.68 -0.93
N PRO A 34 -6.16 -23.74 -0.70
CA PRO A 34 -5.26 -24.45 -1.60
C PRO A 34 -5.60 -25.95 -1.59
N THR A 35 -5.59 -26.55 -2.77
CA THR A 35 -5.89 -27.97 -2.95
C THR A 35 -4.62 -28.77 -3.19
N GLY A 36 -4.59 -30.02 -2.72
CA GLY A 36 -3.47 -30.94 -2.93
C GLY A 36 -2.32 -30.76 -1.92
N PRO A 37 -1.21 -31.48 -2.11
CA PRO A 37 -0.05 -31.42 -1.23
C PRO A 37 0.68 -30.07 -1.40
N ILE A 38 0.97 -29.43 -0.26
CA ILE A 38 1.77 -28.21 -0.21
C ILE A 38 3.22 -28.59 0.12
N ALA A 39 4.18 -27.99 -0.57
CA ALA A 39 5.59 -28.24 -0.36
C ALA A 39 6.07 -27.63 0.97
N PHE A 40 6.63 -28.48 1.83
CA PHE A 40 7.27 -28.13 3.10
C PHE A 40 8.65 -28.78 3.15
N PRO A 41 9.70 -28.09 2.76
CA PRO A 41 11.05 -28.64 2.81
C PRO A 41 11.42 -29.13 4.22
N GLY A 42 12.04 -30.30 4.28
CA GLY A 42 12.45 -30.94 5.53
C GLY A 42 11.42 -31.86 6.18
N VAL A 43 10.16 -31.87 5.72
CA VAL A 43 9.16 -32.84 6.18
C VAL A 43 9.45 -34.23 5.56
N THR A 44 9.31 -35.27 6.37
CA THR A 44 9.43 -36.67 5.90
C THR A 44 8.09 -37.37 6.07
N ALA A 45 7.88 -38.47 5.33
CA ALA A 45 6.64 -39.25 5.41
C ALA A 45 6.38 -39.82 6.84
N THR A 46 7.39 -39.85 7.69
CA THR A 46 7.29 -40.34 9.07
C THR A 46 7.19 -39.17 10.08
N THR A 47 7.11 -37.93 9.62
CA THR A 47 6.94 -36.77 10.51
C THR A 47 5.59 -36.85 11.20
N ASP A 48 5.58 -36.90 12.54
CA ASP A 48 4.33 -36.85 13.32
C ASP A 48 3.82 -35.40 13.40
N LEU A 49 2.65 -35.16 12.80
CA LEU A 49 1.98 -33.87 12.76
C LEU A 49 0.86 -33.76 13.82
N THR A 50 0.75 -34.71 14.73
CA THR A 50 -0.27 -34.70 15.78
C THR A 50 -0.08 -33.50 16.71
N GLY A 51 -1.12 -32.71 16.90
CA GLY A 51 -1.07 -31.48 17.74
C GLY A 51 -0.26 -30.33 17.13
N ALA A 52 0.10 -30.40 15.86
CA ALA A 52 0.77 -29.30 15.18
C ALA A 52 -0.15 -28.07 15.06
N VAL A 53 0.42 -26.88 15.24
CA VAL A 53 -0.24 -25.59 15.02
C VAL A 53 0.19 -25.03 13.68
N VAL A 54 -0.77 -24.57 12.89
CA VAL A 54 -0.54 -23.97 11.57
C VAL A 54 -0.81 -22.47 11.64
N THR A 55 0.16 -21.70 11.24
CA THR A 55 0.05 -20.24 11.10
C THR A 55 0.39 -19.83 9.67
N CYS A 56 0.04 -18.61 9.29
CA CYS A 56 0.38 -18.07 7.99
C CYS A 56 1.08 -16.72 8.10
N ASN A 57 1.78 -16.36 7.04
CA ASN A 57 2.29 -15.02 6.78
C ASN A 57 1.93 -14.63 5.36
N VAL A 58 1.51 -13.38 5.14
CA VAL A 58 1.13 -12.86 3.86
C VAL A 58 1.90 -11.59 3.55
N VAL A 59 2.37 -11.47 2.32
CA VAL A 59 3.04 -10.26 1.82
C VAL A 59 2.55 -9.96 0.40
N PRO A 60 2.58 -8.70 -0.04
CA PRO A 60 2.36 -8.38 -1.44
C PRO A 60 3.39 -9.10 -2.31
N ARG A 61 2.97 -9.57 -3.48
CA ARG A 61 3.89 -10.21 -4.42
C ARG A 61 4.95 -9.21 -4.87
N ALA A 62 6.23 -9.63 -4.95
CA ALA A 62 7.34 -8.75 -5.30
C ALA A 62 7.22 -8.15 -6.72
N THR A 63 6.58 -8.87 -7.65
CA THR A 63 6.34 -8.41 -9.02
C THR A 63 4.84 -8.29 -9.28
N ASN A 64 4.40 -7.14 -9.78
CA ASN A 64 3.00 -6.86 -10.08
C ASN A 64 2.07 -7.13 -8.87
N PRO A 65 2.32 -6.54 -7.70
CA PRO A 65 1.46 -6.73 -6.54
C PRO A 65 0.03 -6.25 -6.80
N ILE A 66 -0.11 -5.24 -7.67
CA ILE A 66 -1.36 -4.62 -8.05
C ILE A 66 -1.37 -4.45 -9.57
N VAL A 67 -2.46 -4.84 -10.21
CA VAL A 67 -2.69 -4.67 -11.65
C VAL A 67 -4.09 -4.11 -11.87
N ILE A 68 -4.21 -2.96 -12.52
CA ILE A 68 -5.51 -2.43 -12.95
C ILE A 68 -5.86 -3.11 -14.26
N LEU A 69 -6.87 -3.98 -14.23
CA LEU A 69 -7.30 -4.77 -15.39
C LEU A 69 -8.21 -3.99 -16.32
N ASN A 70 -9.07 -3.14 -15.75
CA ASN A 70 -10.06 -2.39 -16.50
C ASN A 70 -10.42 -1.07 -15.82
N ARG A 71 -10.83 -0.06 -16.62
CA ARG A 71 -11.41 1.22 -16.21
C ARG A 71 -12.64 1.50 -17.06
N GLU A 72 -13.79 1.60 -16.43
CA GLU A 72 -15.06 1.90 -17.08
C GLU A 72 -15.69 3.15 -16.49
N ASN A 73 -16.13 4.07 -17.34
CA ASN A 73 -16.92 5.22 -16.89
C ASN A 73 -18.33 4.75 -16.53
N ARG A 74 -18.81 5.16 -15.36
CA ARG A 74 -20.18 4.95 -14.91
C ARG A 74 -20.79 6.26 -14.42
N GLN A 75 -22.05 6.46 -14.77
CA GLN A 75 -22.82 7.58 -14.27
C GLN A 75 -23.52 7.19 -12.96
N PHE A 76 -23.41 8.05 -11.97
CA PHE A 76 -24.07 7.92 -10.68
C PHE A 76 -24.92 9.15 -10.44
N SER A 77 -26.07 8.98 -9.82
CA SER A 77 -26.86 10.10 -9.31
C SER A 77 -26.57 10.26 -7.81
N ILE A 78 -25.94 11.38 -7.45
CA ILE A 78 -25.60 11.72 -6.07
C ILE A 78 -26.31 13.06 -5.78
N ASP A 79 -27.19 13.08 -4.79
CA ASP A 79 -27.98 14.26 -4.39
C ASP A 79 -28.69 14.96 -5.57
N GLY A 80 -29.17 14.17 -6.54
CA GLY A 80 -29.86 14.65 -7.74
C GLY A 80 -28.94 15.18 -8.85
N ALA A 81 -27.64 15.22 -8.65
CA ALA A 81 -26.66 15.54 -9.68
C ALA A 81 -26.10 14.27 -10.33
N THR A 82 -25.96 14.28 -11.66
CA THR A 82 -25.28 13.20 -12.38
C THR A 82 -23.78 13.39 -12.33
N VAL A 83 -23.08 12.46 -11.69
CA VAL A 83 -21.62 12.44 -11.56
C VAL A 83 -21.06 11.25 -12.35
N CYS A 84 -20.01 11.49 -13.13
CA CYS A 84 -19.29 10.43 -13.84
C CYS A 84 -18.10 9.98 -13.01
N LEU A 85 -18.14 8.74 -12.55
CA LEU A 85 -17.04 8.09 -11.83
C LEU A 85 -16.50 6.93 -12.67
N GLN A 86 -15.32 6.45 -12.34
CA GLN A 86 -14.78 5.24 -12.94
C GLN A 86 -14.96 4.05 -12.02
N ASN A 87 -15.37 2.92 -12.60
CA ASN A 87 -15.32 1.62 -11.97
C ASN A 87 -14.02 0.92 -12.40
N LEU A 88 -13.14 0.71 -11.45
CA LEU A 88 -11.85 0.07 -11.66
C LEU A 88 -11.96 -1.41 -11.29
N THR A 89 -11.50 -2.30 -12.16
CA THR A 89 -11.27 -3.70 -11.82
C THR A 89 -9.79 -3.88 -11.51
N ILE A 90 -9.50 -4.21 -10.27
CA ILE A 90 -8.15 -4.28 -9.73
C ILE A 90 -7.86 -5.72 -9.34
N GLN A 91 -6.76 -6.28 -9.85
CA GLN A 91 -6.20 -7.55 -9.40
C GLN A 91 -5.07 -7.28 -8.42
N LYS A 92 -5.15 -7.92 -7.27
CA LYS A 92 -4.12 -7.89 -6.22
C LYS A 92 -3.49 -9.26 -6.11
N ASN A 93 -2.17 -9.28 -6.02
CA ASN A 93 -1.38 -10.50 -5.99
C ASN A 93 -0.59 -10.56 -4.69
N PHE A 94 -0.74 -11.66 -3.97
CA PHE A 94 -0.11 -11.92 -2.69
C PHE A 94 0.74 -13.17 -2.75
N THR A 95 1.67 -13.26 -1.82
CA THR A 95 2.44 -14.46 -1.52
C THR A 95 2.13 -14.85 -0.08
N VAL A 96 1.65 -16.06 0.11
CA VAL A 96 1.34 -16.64 1.43
C VAL A 96 2.34 -17.74 1.72
N THR A 97 2.86 -17.75 2.94
CA THR A 97 3.67 -18.85 3.49
C THR A 97 2.97 -19.42 4.72
N LEU A 98 2.94 -20.73 4.82
CA LEU A 98 2.41 -21.43 5.97
C LEU A 98 3.56 -21.90 6.86
N VAL A 99 3.37 -21.84 8.17
CA VAL A 99 4.32 -22.35 9.15
C VAL A 99 3.60 -23.38 10.00
N VAL A 100 4.08 -24.60 9.98
CA VAL A 100 3.62 -25.71 10.82
C VAL A 100 4.59 -25.85 11.98
N THR A 101 4.09 -25.65 13.18
CA THR A 101 4.86 -25.76 14.43
C THR A 101 4.42 -27.02 15.18
N LEU A 102 5.33 -27.94 15.40
CA LEU A 102 5.10 -29.16 16.16
C LEU A 102 5.08 -28.88 17.68
N PRO A 103 4.48 -29.75 18.50
CA PRO A 103 4.48 -29.57 19.96
C PRO A 103 5.87 -29.50 20.60
N ASN A 104 6.89 -30.09 19.96
CA ASN A 104 8.29 -30.02 20.39
C ASN A 104 9.00 -28.72 19.98
N GLY A 105 8.27 -27.76 19.34
CA GLY A 105 8.82 -26.50 18.87
C GLY A 105 9.47 -26.53 17.48
N THR A 106 9.58 -27.69 16.84
CA THR A 106 10.10 -27.77 15.46
C THR A 106 9.16 -27.05 14.50
N LYS A 107 9.72 -26.26 13.59
CA LYS A 107 8.96 -25.49 12.61
C LYS A 107 9.31 -25.92 11.19
N PHE A 108 8.28 -26.08 10.37
CA PHE A 108 8.39 -26.27 8.93
C PHE A 108 7.71 -25.12 8.23
N THR A 109 8.38 -24.52 7.27
CA THR A 109 7.83 -23.41 6.46
C THR A 109 7.55 -23.91 5.06
N SER A 110 6.38 -23.58 4.54
CA SER A 110 6.01 -23.95 3.17
C SER A 110 6.80 -23.17 2.12
N ASN A 111 6.88 -23.71 0.92
CA ASN A 111 7.19 -22.88 -0.24
C ASN A 111 6.13 -21.77 -0.38
N PRO A 112 6.49 -20.62 -1.00
CA PRO A 112 5.55 -19.54 -1.25
C PRO A 112 4.36 -19.98 -2.11
N ILE A 113 3.15 -19.66 -1.65
CA ILE A 113 1.88 -19.91 -2.36
C ILE A 113 1.40 -18.58 -2.94
N THR A 114 1.20 -18.54 -4.26
CA THR A 114 0.68 -17.34 -4.91
C THR A 114 -0.84 -17.29 -4.85
N VAL A 115 -1.39 -16.15 -4.43
CA VAL A 115 -2.83 -15.91 -4.34
C VAL A 115 -3.16 -14.63 -5.06
N SER A 116 -4.18 -14.65 -5.91
CA SER A 116 -4.66 -13.47 -6.63
C SER A 116 -6.13 -13.21 -6.29
N ARG A 117 -6.49 -11.94 -6.08
CA ARG A 117 -7.86 -11.51 -5.82
C ARG A 117 -8.22 -10.33 -6.69
N CYS A 118 -9.36 -10.41 -7.37
CA CYS A 118 -9.93 -9.27 -8.09
C CYS A 118 -10.99 -8.58 -7.25
N GLU A 119 -11.02 -7.26 -7.30
CA GLU A 119 -12.09 -6.45 -6.72
C GLU A 119 -12.47 -5.30 -7.65
N GLN A 120 -13.65 -4.75 -7.42
CA GLN A 120 -14.11 -3.54 -8.10
C GLN A 120 -14.14 -2.37 -7.11
N VAL A 121 -13.66 -1.23 -7.59
CA VAL A 121 -13.61 0.02 -6.82
C VAL A 121 -14.14 1.14 -7.71
N THR A 122 -15.07 1.93 -7.17
CA THR A 122 -15.57 3.13 -7.85
C THR A 122 -14.85 4.36 -7.29
N LEU A 123 -14.26 5.15 -8.17
CA LEU A 123 -13.40 6.28 -7.83
C LEU A 123 -13.56 7.41 -8.84
N CYS A 124 -13.43 8.66 -8.41
CA CYS A 124 -13.24 9.78 -9.32
C CYS A 124 -11.81 9.76 -9.87
N ALA A 125 -11.61 9.11 -10.99
CA ALA A 125 -10.29 8.95 -11.63
C ALA A 125 -10.36 9.35 -13.12
N PRO A 126 -10.46 10.66 -13.45
CA PRO A 126 -10.53 11.14 -14.81
C PRO A 126 -9.41 10.59 -15.70
N LYS A 127 -9.62 10.57 -17.01
CA LYS A 127 -8.61 10.09 -17.95
C LYS A 127 -7.31 10.90 -17.78
N GLY A 128 -6.20 10.20 -17.60
CA GLY A 128 -4.88 10.79 -17.39
C GLY A 128 -4.43 10.78 -15.92
N THR A 129 -5.33 10.49 -14.96
CA THR A 129 -4.91 10.33 -13.56
C THR A 129 -4.26 8.96 -13.34
N ASP A 130 -3.28 8.94 -12.46
CA ASP A 130 -2.70 7.72 -11.90
C ASP A 130 -3.57 7.23 -10.74
N VAL A 131 -3.65 5.92 -10.58
CA VAL A 131 -4.32 5.29 -9.44
C VAL A 131 -3.28 4.54 -8.65
N GLU A 132 -3.06 5.02 -7.43
CA GLU A 132 -2.13 4.42 -6.48
C GLU A 132 -2.91 3.64 -5.42
N ILE A 133 -2.40 2.47 -5.09
CA ILE A 133 -2.95 1.58 -4.07
C ILE A 133 -1.83 1.20 -3.11
N LEU A 134 -2.00 1.60 -1.86
CA LEU A 134 -1.08 1.28 -0.77
C LEU A 134 -1.76 0.33 0.21
N PHE A 135 -1.16 -0.82 0.46
CA PHE A 135 -1.57 -1.69 1.56
C PHE A 135 -1.09 -1.08 2.89
N THR A 136 -2.02 -0.68 3.75
CA THR A 136 -1.73 -0.07 5.04
C THR A 136 -1.64 -1.10 6.15
N ASP A 137 -2.36 -2.22 5.99
CA ASP A 137 -2.26 -3.39 6.85
C ASP A 137 -2.57 -4.65 6.05
N LEU A 138 -1.89 -5.75 6.36
CA LEU A 138 -2.05 -7.02 5.69
C LEU A 138 -1.79 -8.15 6.68
N ASP A 139 -2.83 -8.92 6.95
CA ASP A 139 -2.78 -10.02 7.91
C ASP A 139 -3.42 -11.29 7.34
N CYS A 140 -3.06 -12.44 7.90
CA CYS A 140 -3.69 -13.69 7.58
C CYS A 140 -3.85 -14.58 8.80
N PHE A 141 -4.88 -15.40 8.80
CA PHE A 141 -5.09 -16.44 9.81
C PHE A 141 -5.65 -17.71 9.18
N VAL A 142 -5.30 -18.83 9.79
CA VAL A 142 -5.77 -20.16 9.36
C VAL A 142 -7.09 -20.45 10.08
N CYS A 143 -8.19 -20.52 9.32
CA CYS A 143 -9.53 -20.81 9.88
C CYS A 143 -9.71 -22.30 10.17
N SER A 144 -9.22 -23.15 9.27
CA SER A 144 -9.27 -24.60 9.42
C SER A 144 -8.10 -25.26 8.71
N THR A 145 -7.73 -26.44 9.17
CA THR A 145 -6.67 -27.25 8.56
C THR A 145 -7.18 -28.62 8.12
N GLY A 146 -8.26 -29.08 8.74
CA GLY A 146 -8.65 -30.49 8.67
C GLY A 146 -7.58 -31.40 9.25
N THR A 147 -7.44 -32.58 8.70
CA THR A 147 -6.38 -33.54 9.05
C THR A 147 -5.14 -33.24 8.25
N LEU A 148 -3.97 -33.28 8.91
CA LEU A 148 -2.66 -33.10 8.29
C LEU A 148 -2.06 -34.48 8.03
N THR A 149 -1.54 -34.70 6.83
CA THR A 149 -0.80 -35.91 6.44
C THR A 149 0.56 -35.54 5.89
N ALA A 150 1.62 -36.08 6.51
CA ALA A 150 2.99 -35.89 6.07
C ALA A 150 3.30 -36.75 4.85
N GLY A 151 3.95 -36.13 3.86
CA GLY A 151 4.57 -36.78 2.71
C GLY A 151 6.06 -36.46 2.66
N VAL A 152 6.78 -36.93 1.63
CA VAL A 152 8.19 -36.56 1.41
C VAL A 152 8.26 -35.11 0.90
N GLY A 153 8.73 -34.19 1.75
CA GLY A 153 8.82 -32.76 1.43
C GLY A 153 7.47 -32.05 1.28
N THR A 154 6.37 -32.65 1.75
CA THR A 154 5.01 -32.11 1.57
C THR A 154 4.12 -32.36 2.77
N ILE A 155 3.10 -31.52 2.93
CA ILE A 155 1.98 -31.76 3.87
C ILE A 155 0.68 -31.62 3.07
N THR A 156 -0.22 -32.58 3.24
CA THR A 156 -1.58 -32.54 2.70
C THR A 156 -2.55 -32.17 3.81
N PHE A 157 -3.40 -31.22 3.52
CA PHE A 157 -4.48 -30.75 4.41
C PHE A 157 -5.82 -31.17 3.81
N THR A 158 -6.71 -31.76 4.61
CA THR A 158 -8.03 -32.19 4.09
C THR A 158 -9.01 -31.04 3.94
N ALA A 159 -8.86 -29.96 4.71
CA ALA A 159 -9.77 -28.81 4.72
C ALA A 159 -9.04 -27.51 5.12
N LEU A 160 -7.96 -27.17 4.42
CA LEU A 160 -7.23 -25.93 4.70
C LEU A 160 -8.02 -24.73 4.18
N THR A 161 -8.32 -23.81 5.06
CA THR A 161 -8.87 -22.49 4.73
C THR A 161 -8.06 -21.41 5.40
N VAL A 162 -7.57 -20.49 4.61
CA VAL A 162 -6.79 -19.33 5.06
C VAL A 162 -7.58 -18.07 4.71
N THR A 163 -7.78 -17.22 5.71
CA THR A 163 -8.40 -15.90 5.54
C THR A 163 -7.31 -14.84 5.48
N ILE A 164 -7.42 -13.94 4.54
CA ILE A 164 -6.55 -12.78 4.38
C ILE A 164 -7.38 -11.52 4.58
N SER A 165 -6.92 -10.64 5.47
CA SER A 165 -7.46 -9.30 5.69
C SER A 165 -6.50 -8.26 5.12
N VAL A 166 -7.04 -7.31 4.37
CA VAL A 166 -6.29 -6.27 3.68
C VAL A 166 -6.91 -4.92 3.99
N CYS A 167 -6.18 -4.05 4.65
CA CYS A 167 -6.49 -2.62 4.72
C CYS A 167 -5.70 -1.89 3.63
N GLN A 168 -6.34 -0.98 2.93
CA GLN A 168 -5.74 -0.31 1.78
C GLN A 168 -6.21 1.12 1.64
N SER A 169 -5.31 1.97 1.22
CA SER A 169 -5.56 3.33 0.75
C SER A 169 -5.52 3.32 -0.77
N ILE A 170 -6.55 3.84 -1.42
CA ILE A 170 -6.66 3.93 -2.88
C ILE A 170 -6.89 5.39 -3.22
N GLN A 171 -6.01 5.98 -4.02
CA GLN A 171 -6.12 7.38 -4.42
C GLN A 171 -5.90 7.55 -5.92
N SER A 172 -6.56 8.56 -6.46
CA SER A 172 -6.41 9.00 -7.83
C SER A 172 -5.71 10.35 -7.83
N THR A 173 -4.57 10.44 -8.52
CA THR A 173 -3.70 11.62 -8.51
C THR A 173 -3.34 12.08 -9.91
N PHE A 174 -2.93 13.35 -10.02
CA PHE A 174 -2.35 13.92 -11.23
C PHE A 174 -1.31 14.98 -10.83
N PRO A 175 -0.10 14.95 -11.39
CA PRO A 175 0.93 15.93 -11.09
C PRO A 175 0.52 17.30 -11.62
N VAL A 176 0.55 18.31 -10.74
CA VAL A 176 0.27 19.71 -11.06
C VAL A 176 1.36 20.61 -10.49
N THR A 177 1.57 21.75 -11.15
CA THR A 177 2.39 22.83 -10.58
C THR A 177 1.46 23.85 -9.98
N VAL A 178 1.63 24.13 -8.70
CA VAL A 178 0.89 25.17 -7.96
C VAL A 178 1.79 26.31 -7.59
N GLU A 179 1.23 27.50 -7.58
CA GLU A 179 1.91 28.73 -7.24
C GLU A 179 1.31 29.32 -5.97
N PHE A 180 2.16 29.78 -5.07
CA PHE A 180 1.74 30.48 -3.87
C PHE A 180 2.80 31.45 -3.36
N LEU A 181 2.35 32.44 -2.59
CA LEU A 181 3.24 33.37 -1.90
C LEU A 181 3.77 32.69 -0.62
N ALA A 182 5.07 32.67 -0.47
CA ALA A 182 5.74 32.07 0.68
C ALA A 182 6.92 32.90 1.16
N THR A 183 7.26 32.74 2.43
CA THR A 183 8.51 33.18 3.00
C THR A 183 9.39 31.96 3.25
N PHE A 184 10.68 32.08 2.99
CA PHE A 184 11.61 30.99 3.27
C PHE A 184 11.88 30.87 4.77
N CYS A 185 11.92 29.65 5.25
CA CYS A 185 12.35 29.38 6.61
C CYS A 185 13.83 29.71 6.77
N GLU A 186 14.18 30.40 7.86
CA GLU A 186 15.55 30.60 8.24
C GLU A 186 15.97 29.57 9.30
N PRO A 187 17.19 28.99 9.17
CA PRO A 187 17.68 28.07 10.18
C PRO A 187 17.93 28.85 11.48
N ARG A 188 17.61 28.24 12.59
CA ARG A 188 17.98 28.71 13.91
C ARG A 188 19.51 28.73 14.05
N ALA A 189 20.06 29.80 14.59
CA ALA A 189 21.49 29.83 14.95
C ALA A 189 21.78 28.80 16.06
N GLU A 190 22.88 28.04 15.93
CA GLU A 190 23.34 27.17 16.99
C GLU A 190 24.03 28.01 18.10
N LEU A 191 23.79 27.68 19.35
CA LEU A 191 24.47 28.29 20.47
C LEU A 191 25.67 27.40 20.86
N PRO A 192 26.88 27.92 21.00
CA PRO A 192 27.34 29.34 20.91
C PRO A 192 27.99 29.77 19.60
N PHE A 193 27.96 28.96 18.53
CA PHE A 193 28.68 29.22 17.28
C PHE A 193 27.72 29.76 16.19
N ALA A 194 28.10 30.88 15.56
CA ALA A 194 27.42 31.42 14.40
C ALA A 194 28.05 30.84 13.12
N CYS A 195 27.26 30.09 12.34
CA CYS A 195 27.62 29.69 11.00
C CYS A 195 26.99 30.63 9.97
N PRO A 196 27.64 30.90 8.81
CA PRO A 196 26.99 31.65 7.74
C PRO A 196 25.75 30.89 7.23
N GLY A 197 24.69 31.65 6.96
CA GLY A 197 23.44 31.09 6.44
C GLY A 197 23.58 30.55 5.00
N VAL A 198 22.63 29.76 4.55
CA VAL A 198 22.55 29.21 3.20
C VAL A 198 22.36 30.35 2.19
N VAL A 199 23.26 30.44 1.19
CA VAL A 199 23.12 31.38 0.08
C VAL A 199 22.01 30.87 -0.87
N ARG A 200 20.96 31.67 -1.07
CA ARG A 200 19.88 31.36 -2.01
C ARG A 200 20.17 31.99 -3.37
N PRO A 201 19.88 31.30 -4.48
CA PRO A 201 19.92 31.92 -5.80
C PRO A 201 18.91 33.08 -5.91
N ALA A 202 19.26 34.11 -6.66
CA ALA A 202 18.32 35.20 -6.92
C ALA A 202 17.16 34.72 -7.81
N GLN A 203 15.95 35.21 -7.52
CA GLN A 203 14.79 34.99 -8.36
C GLN A 203 14.99 35.57 -9.75
N CYS A 204 14.43 34.95 -10.80
CA CYS A 204 14.44 35.50 -12.15
C CYS A 204 13.24 36.46 -12.35
N PRO A 205 13.43 37.79 -12.21
CA PRO A 205 12.29 38.73 -12.20
C PRO A 205 11.55 38.84 -13.53
N ALA A 206 12.19 38.42 -14.63
CA ALA A 206 11.56 38.39 -15.95
C ALA A 206 10.51 37.27 -16.14
N VAL A 207 10.62 36.20 -15.33
CA VAL A 207 9.73 35.02 -15.39
C VAL A 207 8.79 34.98 -14.17
N PHE A 208 9.32 35.36 -13.01
CA PHE A 208 8.56 35.43 -11.76
C PHE A 208 8.70 36.84 -11.16
N PRO A 209 7.84 37.79 -11.56
CA PRO A 209 7.90 39.14 -11.03
C PRO A 209 7.60 39.15 -9.53
N THR A 210 8.39 39.89 -8.77
CA THR A 210 8.08 40.15 -7.34
C THR A 210 6.82 41.01 -7.27
N VAL A 211 5.83 40.54 -6.50
CA VAL A 211 4.66 41.35 -6.20
C VAL A 211 5.11 42.46 -5.25
N GLY A 212 5.07 43.70 -5.74
CA GLY A 212 5.38 44.93 -4.96
C GLY A 212 4.33 45.24 -3.91
#